data_1c19732fa175196c835c0c30cfcc0c9e
#
_entry.id   1c19732fa175196c835c0c30cfcc0c9e
#
_cell.length_a   1.000
_cell.length_b   1.000
_cell.length_c   1.000
_cell.angle_alpha   90.00
_cell.angle_beta   90.00
_cell.angle_gamma   90.00
#
_symmetry.space_group_name_H-M   'P 1'
#
loop_
_entity.id
_entity.type
_entity.pdbx_description
1 polymer ?
#
loop_
_entity_poly.entity_id
_entity_poly.type
_entity_poly.pdbx_seq_one_letter_code
_entity_poly.pdbx_strand_id
1 'polypeptide(L)'
;MKFIPHDYQRYCTEYIKTHPVAALFLDMGLGKTVITLTAIQDLMLDTFEVNKVLIIAPLRVARDTWPAEIEKWDHLKNLDISIVVGDVKTRIAAVHHPAMIYVVNRENVKWLVEYYEKNGMRWDFSMVVIDELSSFKNYQSQRFKYLRKVRPFVKRWVGLTGTPSSNGLMDLWAEIGILDGGERLGKFIGRYREAYFKASSMNPANGIVFQYKPKEGAEELIYQRISDITISMKALDYLHMPDCNPTRYEVEMNTEERKLYDMLKQDLLIPLKDGDIDAANAASLTGKLLQMSNGAVNDENGKARVLHDHKLEALEDLIEAANGQSVLVAYWFKHDRQRIINHLTKLKIPVRDIKTSEDIKDWNAGNIPVALIHPASAGHGLNIQQGGHILIWFGLTWSLELYQQTNARLWRQGQTQVVTIHHIITKDTVDEDVMAALEQKDMTQEKLISAVRARLEEK
;
A
#
# COMPACT_ATOMS: atom_id res chain seq x y z
N MET A 1 -12.56 -23.78 9.91
CA MET A 1 -12.67 -23.15 11.28
C MET A 1 -13.99 -22.41 11.37
N LYS A 2 -14.68 -22.46 12.52
CA LYS A 2 -15.91 -21.68 12.74
C LYS A 2 -15.56 -20.19 12.81
N PHE A 3 -16.24 -19.38 12.01
CA PHE A 3 -16.10 -17.91 12.06
C PHE A 3 -17.00 -17.34 13.15
N ILE A 4 -16.41 -16.59 14.07
CA ILE A 4 -17.14 -15.83 15.10
C ILE A 4 -16.77 -14.37 14.87
N PRO A 5 -17.63 -13.59 14.18
CA PRO A 5 -17.31 -12.22 13.84
C PRO A 5 -17.33 -11.31 15.07
N HIS A 6 -16.39 -10.39 15.16
CA HIS A 6 -16.46 -9.25 16.05
C HIS A 6 -17.61 -8.31 15.63
N ASP A 7 -18.07 -7.46 16.53
CA ASP A 7 -19.18 -6.54 16.26
C ASP A 7 -18.90 -5.60 15.08
N TYR A 8 -17.67 -5.08 14.98
CA TYR A 8 -17.26 -4.28 13.84
C TYR A 8 -17.27 -5.05 12.52
N GLN A 9 -16.96 -6.35 12.55
CA GLN A 9 -17.00 -7.20 11.34
C GLN A 9 -18.44 -7.42 10.89
N ARG A 10 -19.36 -7.66 11.83
CA ARG A 10 -20.81 -7.75 11.53
C ARG A 10 -21.32 -6.46 10.92
N TYR A 11 -20.95 -5.32 11.51
CA TYR A 11 -21.31 -4.01 11.00
C TYR A 11 -20.79 -3.79 9.57
N CYS A 12 -19.53 -4.08 9.29
CA CYS A 12 -18.96 -3.94 7.96
C CYS A 12 -19.59 -4.90 6.94
N THR A 13 -19.89 -6.15 7.34
CA THR A 13 -20.59 -7.11 6.49
C THR A 13 -21.96 -6.58 6.10
N GLU A 14 -22.73 -6.08 7.07
CA GLU A 14 -24.06 -5.52 6.83
C GLU A 14 -23.99 -4.22 6.00
N TYR A 15 -22.97 -3.41 6.20
CA TYR A 15 -22.72 -2.23 5.40
C TYR A 15 -22.51 -2.57 3.92
N ILE A 16 -21.70 -3.59 3.60
CA ILE A 16 -21.52 -4.06 2.22
C ILE A 16 -22.84 -4.55 1.63
N LYS A 17 -23.68 -5.25 2.39
CA LYS A 17 -24.97 -5.78 1.94
C LYS A 17 -25.97 -4.67 1.62
N THR A 18 -26.04 -3.67 2.47
CA THR A 18 -27.05 -2.59 2.36
C THR A 18 -26.63 -1.47 1.39
N HIS A 19 -25.34 -1.32 1.07
CA HIS A 19 -24.83 -0.27 0.19
C HIS A 19 -24.33 -0.85 -1.15
N PRO A 20 -25.02 -0.56 -2.28
CA PRO A 20 -24.55 -0.99 -3.59
C PRO A 20 -23.16 -0.46 -3.97
N VAL A 21 -22.79 0.70 -3.42
CA VAL A 21 -21.44 1.26 -3.51
C VAL A 21 -20.92 1.42 -2.09
N ALA A 22 -19.82 0.77 -1.76
CA ALA A 22 -19.22 0.80 -0.43
C ALA A 22 -17.69 0.93 -0.50
N ALA A 23 -17.13 1.89 0.23
CA ALA A 23 -15.71 2.05 0.43
C ALA A 23 -15.36 1.78 1.90
N LEU A 24 -14.59 0.73 2.17
CA LEU A 24 -14.18 0.32 3.51
C LEU A 24 -12.72 0.69 3.74
N PHE A 25 -12.51 1.70 4.57
CA PHE A 25 -11.18 2.15 5.01
C PHE A 25 -10.86 1.49 6.35
N LEU A 26 -10.48 0.22 6.27
CA LEU A 26 -10.19 -0.60 7.45
C LEU A 26 -8.69 -0.82 7.58
N ASP A 27 -8.16 -0.58 8.77
CA ASP A 27 -6.76 -0.86 9.06
C ASP A 27 -6.38 -2.30 8.75
N MET A 28 -5.08 -2.54 8.65
CA MET A 28 -4.57 -3.89 8.41
C MET A 28 -4.86 -4.80 9.60
N GLY A 29 -5.25 -6.05 9.31
CA GLY A 29 -5.58 -7.02 10.33
C GLY A 29 -7.05 -7.05 10.76
N LEU A 30 -7.89 -6.09 10.36
CA LEU A 30 -9.32 -6.06 10.70
C LEU A 30 -10.17 -7.10 9.93
N GLY A 31 -9.55 -7.93 9.09
CA GLY A 31 -10.26 -9.04 8.41
C GLY A 31 -11.08 -8.61 7.19
N LYS A 32 -10.62 -7.62 6.43
CA LYS A 32 -11.29 -7.16 5.19
C LYS A 32 -11.76 -8.31 4.29
N THR A 33 -10.91 -9.32 4.10
CA THR A 33 -11.18 -10.45 3.21
C THR A 33 -12.35 -11.29 3.70
N VAL A 34 -12.35 -11.72 4.96
CA VAL A 34 -13.44 -12.55 5.51
C VAL A 34 -14.75 -11.76 5.62
N ILE A 35 -14.72 -10.48 5.98
CA ILE A 35 -15.87 -9.58 5.98
C ILE A 35 -16.53 -9.56 4.60
N THR A 36 -15.72 -9.32 3.57
CA THR A 36 -16.20 -9.20 2.19
C THR A 36 -16.72 -10.53 1.67
N LEU A 37 -16.03 -11.65 1.92
CA LEU A 37 -16.48 -12.98 1.52
C LEU A 37 -17.79 -13.37 2.20
N THR A 38 -17.96 -13.04 3.49
CA THR A 38 -19.23 -13.25 4.22
C THR A 38 -20.37 -12.46 3.58
N ALA A 39 -20.13 -11.18 3.25
CA ALA A 39 -21.13 -10.37 2.56
C ALA A 39 -21.46 -10.91 1.15
N ILE A 40 -20.45 -11.37 0.40
CA ILE A 40 -20.65 -12.02 -0.91
C ILE A 40 -21.52 -13.27 -0.76
N GLN A 41 -21.22 -14.12 0.21
CA GLN A 41 -21.99 -15.33 0.48
C GLN A 41 -23.46 -14.99 0.72
N ASP A 42 -23.76 -14.09 1.66
CA ASP A 42 -25.13 -13.67 1.96
C ASP A 42 -25.84 -13.11 0.72
N LEU A 43 -25.15 -12.25 -0.05
CA LEU A 43 -25.71 -11.65 -1.28
C LEU A 43 -25.94 -12.66 -2.40
N MET A 44 -25.16 -13.75 -2.46
CA MET A 44 -25.29 -14.77 -3.50
C MET A 44 -26.25 -15.90 -3.10
N LEU A 45 -26.17 -16.38 -1.87
CA LEU A 45 -26.85 -17.61 -1.44
C LEU A 45 -28.11 -17.37 -0.62
N ASP A 46 -28.19 -16.23 0.08
CA ASP A 46 -29.35 -15.91 0.93
C ASP A 46 -30.32 -14.93 0.24
N THR A 47 -29.80 -13.83 -0.31
CA THR A 47 -30.68 -12.79 -0.95
C THR A 47 -30.76 -12.92 -2.47
N PHE A 48 -29.86 -13.66 -3.10
CA PHE A 48 -29.78 -13.85 -4.57
C PHE A 48 -29.64 -12.55 -5.37
N GLU A 49 -29.11 -11.48 -4.75
CA GLU A 49 -28.89 -10.19 -5.41
C GLU A 49 -27.67 -10.18 -6.32
N VAL A 50 -26.71 -11.07 -6.06
CA VAL A 50 -25.45 -11.20 -6.75
C VAL A 50 -25.32 -12.61 -7.31
N ASN A 51 -24.95 -12.72 -8.59
CA ASN A 51 -24.78 -14.00 -9.27
C ASN A 51 -23.32 -14.30 -9.65
N LYS A 52 -22.51 -13.28 -9.86
CA LYS A 52 -21.10 -13.43 -10.28
C LYS A 52 -20.29 -12.26 -9.75
N VAL A 53 -19.16 -12.55 -9.11
CA VAL A 53 -18.30 -11.55 -8.48
C VAL A 53 -16.92 -11.54 -9.15
N LEU A 54 -16.41 -10.34 -9.42
CA LEU A 54 -15.02 -10.12 -9.79
C LEU A 54 -14.27 -9.46 -8.63
N ILE A 55 -13.21 -10.09 -8.16
CA ILE A 55 -12.29 -9.53 -7.17
C ILE A 55 -11.00 -9.13 -7.87
N ILE A 56 -10.61 -7.88 -7.71
CA ILE A 56 -9.37 -7.31 -8.25
C ILE A 56 -8.42 -7.05 -7.09
N ALA A 57 -7.27 -7.72 -7.06
CA ALA A 57 -6.33 -7.67 -5.94
C ALA A 57 -4.87 -7.62 -6.40
N PRO A 58 -3.90 -7.32 -5.53
CA PRO A 58 -2.48 -7.55 -5.79
C PRO A 58 -2.20 -9.02 -6.10
N LEU A 59 -1.20 -9.31 -6.94
CA LEU A 59 -0.93 -10.65 -7.49
C LEU A 59 -0.90 -11.77 -6.43
N ARG A 60 -0.15 -11.60 -5.34
CA ARG A 60 -0.07 -12.61 -4.27
C ARG A 60 -1.40 -12.77 -3.53
N VAL A 61 -2.06 -11.65 -3.26
CA VAL A 61 -3.35 -11.65 -2.56
C VAL A 61 -4.39 -12.36 -3.43
N ALA A 62 -4.42 -12.07 -4.73
CA ALA A 62 -5.30 -12.73 -5.69
C ALA A 62 -5.08 -14.24 -5.77
N ARG A 63 -3.81 -14.67 -5.76
CA ARG A 63 -3.44 -16.08 -5.91
C ARG A 63 -3.56 -16.88 -4.63
N ASP A 64 -3.16 -16.27 -3.49
CA ASP A 64 -2.92 -17.02 -2.25
C ASP A 64 -3.91 -16.67 -1.13
N THR A 65 -4.25 -15.37 -0.92
CA THR A 65 -5.01 -14.94 0.25
C THR A 65 -6.51 -15.21 0.13
N TRP A 66 -7.12 -14.81 -0.98
CA TRP A 66 -8.56 -14.99 -1.18
C TRP A 66 -8.98 -16.47 -1.17
N PRO A 67 -8.28 -17.39 -1.88
CA PRO A 67 -8.59 -18.81 -1.80
C PRO A 67 -8.39 -19.39 -0.40
N ALA A 68 -7.28 -19.04 0.26
CA ALA A 68 -6.97 -19.54 1.60
C ALA A 68 -8.01 -19.12 2.65
N GLU A 69 -8.59 -17.91 2.54
CA GLU A 69 -9.65 -17.48 3.44
C GLU A 69 -10.95 -18.25 3.21
N ILE A 70 -11.29 -18.63 1.98
CA ILE A 70 -12.45 -19.49 1.68
C ILE A 70 -12.25 -20.88 2.31
N GLU A 71 -11.07 -21.47 2.14
CA GLU A 71 -10.76 -22.79 2.73
C GLU A 71 -10.74 -22.78 4.25
N LYS A 72 -10.31 -21.68 4.86
CA LYS A 72 -10.14 -21.51 6.29
C LYS A 72 -11.47 -21.52 7.04
N TRP A 73 -12.49 -20.83 6.52
CA TRP A 73 -13.74 -20.59 7.20
C TRP A 73 -14.86 -21.53 6.76
N ASP A 74 -15.48 -22.24 7.71
CA ASP A 74 -16.46 -23.29 7.41
C ASP A 74 -17.69 -22.79 6.66
N HIS A 75 -18.14 -21.57 6.95
CA HIS A 75 -19.29 -20.95 6.29
C HIS A 75 -19.02 -20.56 4.83
N LEU A 76 -17.76 -20.37 4.42
CA LEU A 76 -17.39 -19.94 3.07
C LEU A 76 -17.12 -21.09 2.09
N LYS A 77 -17.12 -22.34 2.55
CA LYS A 77 -16.75 -23.54 1.76
C LYS A 77 -17.65 -23.80 0.55
N ASN A 78 -18.83 -23.18 0.50
CA ASN A 78 -19.76 -23.31 -0.63
C ASN A 78 -19.50 -22.28 -1.75
N LEU A 79 -18.52 -21.41 -1.59
CA LEU A 79 -18.15 -20.43 -2.60
C LEU A 79 -17.10 -20.99 -3.54
N ASP A 80 -17.48 -21.16 -4.82
CA ASP A 80 -16.56 -21.54 -5.87
C ASP A 80 -15.76 -20.35 -6.37
N ILE A 81 -14.43 -20.53 -6.47
CA ILE A 81 -13.48 -19.48 -6.85
C ILE A 81 -12.62 -19.91 -8.03
N SER A 82 -12.48 -19.03 -9.03
CA SER A 82 -11.56 -19.17 -10.16
C SER A 82 -10.47 -18.11 -10.12
N ILE A 83 -9.20 -18.53 -10.20
CA ILE A 83 -8.04 -17.64 -10.08
C ILE A 83 -7.53 -17.30 -11.48
N VAL A 84 -7.83 -16.07 -11.94
CA VAL A 84 -7.49 -15.57 -13.28
C VAL A 84 -6.10 -14.91 -13.25
N VAL A 85 -5.09 -15.73 -12.96
CA VAL A 85 -3.69 -15.30 -12.77
C VAL A 85 -2.76 -16.26 -13.54
N GLY A 86 -1.56 -15.84 -13.88
CA GLY A 86 -0.58 -16.64 -14.61
C GLY A 86 -0.43 -16.24 -16.07
N ASP A 87 -0.02 -17.17 -16.92
CA ASP A 87 0.11 -16.95 -18.36
C ASP A 87 -1.25 -16.82 -19.06
N VAL A 88 -1.24 -16.47 -20.35
CA VAL A 88 -2.48 -16.23 -21.11
C VAL A 88 -3.35 -17.48 -21.19
N LYS A 89 -2.76 -18.67 -21.35
CA LYS A 89 -3.52 -19.94 -21.47
C LYS A 89 -4.21 -20.25 -20.16
N THR A 90 -3.49 -20.14 -19.04
CA THR A 90 -4.03 -20.34 -17.69
C THR A 90 -5.18 -19.39 -17.40
N ARG A 91 -5.03 -18.10 -17.74
CA ARG A 91 -6.08 -17.09 -17.53
C ARG A 91 -7.32 -17.36 -18.37
N ILE A 92 -7.16 -17.77 -19.64
CA ILE A 92 -8.28 -18.15 -20.50
C ILE A 92 -9.03 -19.34 -19.92
N ALA A 93 -8.33 -20.39 -19.52
CA ALA A 93 -8.95 -21.55 -18.88
C ALA A 93 -9.73 -21.15 -17.61
N ALA A 94 -9.14 -20.28 -16.77
CA ALA A 94 -9.77 -19.79 -15.56
C ALA A 94 -11.03 -18.93 -15.83
N VAL A 95 -11.05 -18.08 -16.89
CA VAL A 95 -12.22 -17.31 -17.28
C VAL A 95 -13.39 -18.20 -17.74
N HIS A 96 -13.08 -19.30 -18.41
CA HIS A 96 -14.09 -20.25 -18.89
C HIS A 96 -14.48 -21.34 -17.86
N HIS A 97 -13.74 -21.42 -16.75
CA HIS A 97 -14.13 -22.32 -15.65
C HIS A 97 -15.34 -21.72 -14.93
N PRO A 98 -16.48 -22.45 -14.83
CA PRO A 98 -17.64 -21.95 -14.10
C PRO A 98 -17.29 -21.74 -12.62
N ALA A 99 -17.50 -20.53 -12.13
CA ALA A 99 -17.30 -20.21 -10.72
C ALA A 99 -18.20 -19.04 -10.29
N MET A 100 -18.44 -18.93 -9.00
CA MET A 100 -19.17 -17.81 -8.40
C MET A 100 -18.30 -16.57 -8.30
N ILE A 101 -17.02 -16.74 -7.97
CA ILE A 101 -16.05 -15.68 -7.72
C ILE A 101 -14.87 -15.84 -8.67
N TYR A 102 -14.51 -14.78 -9.34
CA TYR A 102 -13.31 -14.70 -10.19
C TYR A 102 -12.33 -13.72 -9.56
N VAL A 103 -11.09 -14.14 -9.35
CA VAL A 103 -10.07 -13.28 -8.78
C VAL A 103 -8.99 -13.00 -9.81
N VAL A 104 -8.75 -11.72 -10.10
CA VAL A 104 -7.75 -11.26 -11.06
C VAL A 104 -6.75 -10.31 -10.39
N ASN A 105 -5.50 -10.38 -10.79
CA ASN A 105 -4.56 -9.36 -10.34
C ASN A 105 -4.76 -8.04 -11.11
N ARG A 106 -4.57 -6.93 -10.42
CA ARG A 106 -4.83 -5.57 -10.92
C ARG A 106 -4.14 -5.24 -12.24
N GLU A 107 -2.98 -5.84 -12.51
CA GLU A 107 -2.23 -5.66 -13.76
C GLU A 107 -2.94 -6.30 -14.96
N ASN A 108 -3.74 -7.33 -14.73
CA ASN A 108 -4.47 -8.06 -15.76
C ASN A 108 -5.89 -7.53 -16.04
N VAL A 109 -6.34 -6.48 -15.34
CA VAL A 109 -7.67 -5.88 -15.57
C VAL A 109 -7.87 -5.46 -17.04
N LYS A 110 -6.86 -4.78 -17.63
CA LYS A 110 -6.89 -4.42 -19.04
C LYS A 110 -7.10 -5.64 -19.93
N TRP A 111 -6.29 -6.68 -19.73
CA TRP A 111 -6.39 -7.92 -20.52
C TRP A 111 -7.77 -8.57 -20.38
N LEU A 112 -8.33 -8.63 -19.18
CA LEU A 112 -9.63 -9.25 -18.95
C LEU A 112 -10.74 -8.52 -19.72
N VAL A 113 -10.78 -7.18 -19.62
CA VAL A 113 -11.79 -6.39 -20.35
C VAL A 113 -11.64 -6.54 -21.87
N GLU A 114 -10.40 -6.45 -22.40
CA GLU A 114 -10.13 -6.67 -23.83
C GLU A 114 -10.49 -8.09 -24.28
N TYR A 115 -10.28 -9.08 -23.43
CA TYR A 115 -10.63 -10.48 -23.73
C TYR A 115 -12.14 -10.64 -23.90
N TYR A 116 -12.94 -10.07 -22.98
CA TYR A 116 -14.41 -10.07 -23.09
C TYR A 116 -14.87 -9.33 -24.35
N GLU A 117 -14.35 -8.13 -24.62
CA GLU A 117 -14.67 -7.32 -25.80
C GLU A 117 -14.36 -8.08 -27.11
N LYS A 118 -13.15 -8.65 -27.24
CA LYS A 118 -12.69 -9.35 -28.45
C LYS A 118 -13.46 -10.63 -28.76
N ASN A 119 -13.95 -11.32 -27.73
CA ASN A 119 -14.68 -12.59 -27.89
C ASN A 119 -16.20 -12.39 -27.87
N GLY A 120 -16.70 -11.14 -27.89
CA GLY A 120 -18.12 -10.84 -27.85
C GLY A 120 -18.82 -11.33 -26.57
N MET A 121 -18.07 -11.52 -25.49
CA MET A 121 -18.61 -11.98 -24.23
C MET A 121 -19.30 -10.82 -23.50
N ARG A 122 -20.47 -11.09 -22.95
CA ARG A 122 -21.15 -10.11 -22.10
C ARG A 122 -20.40 -9.96 -20.78
N TRP A 123 -20.22 -8.72 -20.31
CA TRP A 123 -19.73 -8.46 -18.96
C TRP A 123 -20.86 -8.78 -17.96
N ASP A 124 -20.80 -9.94 -17.34
CA ASP A 124 -21.85 -10.52 -16.51
C ASP A 124 -21.56 -10.51 -15.00
N PHE A 125 -20.50 -9.84 -14.59
CA PHE A 125 -20.21 -9.61 -13.19
C PHE A 125 -21.22 -8.62 -12.60
N SER A 126 -22.01 -9.06 -11.63
CA SER A 126 -22.98 -8.21 -10.93
C SER A 126 -22.36 -7.42 -9.78
N MET A 127 -21.22 -7.86 -9.27
CA MET A 127 -20.44 -7.20 -8.21
C MET A 127 -18.95 -7.19 -8.55
N VAL A 128 -18.29 -6.07 -8.27
CA VAL A 128 -16.83 -5.94 -8.34
C VAL A 128 -16.29 -5.49 -6.99
N VAL A 129 -15.26 -6.19 -6.53
CA VAL A 129 -14.50 -5.85 -5.32
C VAL A 129 -13.10 -5.42 -5.73
N ILE A 130 -12.65 -4.27 -5.27
CA ILE A 130 -11.27 -3.79 -5.46
C ILE A 130 -10.56 -3.89 -4.11
N ASP A 131 -9.69 -4.88 -4.01
CA ASP A 131 -8.79 -5.02 -2.85
C ASP A 131 -7.54 -4.16 -3.09
N GLU A 132 -7.21 -3.32 -2.13
CA GLU A 132 -6.25 -2.22 -2.21
C GLU A 132 -6.71 -1.14 -3.21
N LEU A 133 -7.81 -0.45 -2.85
CA LEU A 133 -8.43 0.61 -3.67
C LEU A 133 -7.43 1.73 -4.01
N SER A 134 -6.52 2.07 -3.08
CA SER A 134 -5.43 3.03 -3.27
C SER A 134 -4.57 2.76 -4.52
N SER A 135 -4.55 1.51 -5.00
CA SER A 135 -3.86 1.16 -6.25
C SER A 135 -4.50 1.73 -7.52
N PHE A 136 -5.74 2.26 -7.43
CA PHE A 136 -6.48 2.89 -8.54
C PHE A 136 -6.45 4.42 -8.52
N LYS A 137 -5.68 5.05 -7.63
CA LYS A 137 -5.52 6.51 -7.52
C LYS A 137 -5.03 7.21 -8.80
N ASN A 138 -4.30 6.52 -9.68
CA ASN A 138 -3.88 7.06 -10.96
C ASN A 138 -4.94 6.82 -12.05
N TYR A 139 -5.77 7.84 -12.31
CA TYR A 139 -6.82 7.81 -13.32
C TYR A 139 -6.31 7.69 -14.77
N GLN A 140 -5.03 8.00 -15.03
CA GLN A 140 -4.40 7.84 -16.35
C GLN A 140 -3.94 6.41 -16.62
N SER A 141 -3.87 5.55 -15.59
CA SER A 141 -3.45 4.16 -15.71
C SER A 141 -4.40 3.35 -16.60
N GLN A 142 -3.85 2.37 -17.32
CA GLN A 142 -4.64 1.50 -18.19
C GLN A 142 -5.71 0.74 -17.38
N ARG A 143 -5.35 0.19 -16.20
CA ARG A 143 -6.29 -0.52 -15.32
C ARG A 143 -7.51 0.33 -14.95
N PHE A 144 -7.31 1.61 -14.60
CA PHE A 144 -8.40 2.54 -14.29
C PHE A 144 -9.29 2.77 -15.52
N LYS A 145 -8.69 3.09 -16.69
CA LYS A 145 -9.42 3.38 -17.92
C LYS A 145 -10.28 2.20 -18.37
N TYR A 146 -9.74 0.99 -18.31
CA TYR A 146 -10.47 -0.21 -18.72
C TYR A 146 -11.55 -0.60 -17.71
N LEU A 147 -11.29 -0.50 -16.42
CA LEU A 147 -12.30 -0.78 -15.40
C LEU A 147 -13.47 0.22 -15.46
N ARG A 148 -13.19 1.49 -15.78
CA ARG A 148 -14.19 2.52 -15.97
C ARG A 148 -15.13 2.21 -17.14
N LYS A 149 -14.67 1.54 -18.22
CA LYS A 149 -15.53 1.13 -19.36
C LYS A 149 -16.62 0.16 -18.93
N VAL A 150 -16.29 -0.78 -18.03
CA VAL A 150 -17.23 -1.81 -17.59
C VAL A 150 -18.04 -1.40 -16.36
N ARG A 151 -17.71 -0.27 -15.75
CA ARG A 151 -18.40 0.25 -14.57
C ARG A 151 -19.93 0.32 -14.72
N PRO A 152 -20.50 0.77 -15.87
CA PRO A 152 -21.96 0.87 -16.03
C PRO A 152 -22.69 -0.47 -16.05
N PHE A 153 -22.00 -1.58 -16.29
CA PHE A 153 -22.59 -2.93 -16.37
C PHE A 153 -22.62 -3.65 -15.02
N VAL A 154 -22.02 -3.05 -13.97
CA VAL A 154 -21.89 -3.66 -12.65
C VAL A 154 -22.77 -2.92 -11.66
N LYS A 155 -23.59 -3.67 -10.92
CA LYS A 155 -24.55 -3.10 -9.96
C LYS A 155 -23.93 -2.73 -8.63
N ARG A 156 -23.00 -3.57 -8.12
CA ARG A 156 -22.41 -3.39 -6.80
C ARG A 156 -20.89 -3.23 -6.89
N TRP A 157 -20.37 -2.24 -6.17
CA TRP A 157 -18.95 -1.91 -6.12
C TRP A 157 -18.47 -1.81 -4.70
N VAL A 158 -17.42 -2.55 -4.36
CA VAL A 158 -16.78 -2.51 -3.04
C VAL A 158 -15.31 -2.17 -3.21
N GLY A 159 -14.86 -1.15 -2.51
CA GLY A 159 -13.45 -0.77 -2.43
C GLY A 159 -12.91 -1.03 -1.01
N LEU A 160 -11.79 -1.71 -0.92
CA LEU A 160 -11.13 -2.03 0.34
C LEU A 160 -9.75 -1.39 0.36
N THR A 161 -9.42 -0.67 1.42
CA THR A 161 -8.06 -0.15 1.65
C THR A 161 -7.82 0.12 3.13
N GLY A 162 -6.57 -0.01 3.57
CA GLY A 162 -6.13 0.48 4.88
C GLY A 162 -5.49 1.86 4.80
N THR A 163 -5.21 2.34 3.58
CA THR A 163 -4.43 3.55 3.34
C THR A 163 -5.09 4.45 2.30
N PRO A 164 -6.33 4.95 2.57
CA PRO A 164 -6.99 5.87 1.67
C PRO A 164 -6.17 7.17 1.55
N SER A 165 -6.19 7.80 0.38
CA SER A 165 -5.52 9.10 0.15
C SER A 165 -4.03 9.15 0.51
N SER A 166 -3.29 8.08 0.26
CA SER A 166 -1.88 7.93 0.65
C SER A 166 -0.93 9.03 0.10
N ASN A 167 -1.33 9.78 -0.94
CA ASN A 167 -0.62 10.96 -1.42
C ASN A 167 -1.44 12.26 -1.23
N GLY A 168 -2.52 12.21 -0.45
CA GLY A 168 -3.41 13.33 -0.18
C GLY A 168 -4.76 13.23 -0.88
N LEU A 169 -5.64 14.18 -0.58
CA LEU A 169 -7.06 14.17 -0.99
C LEU A 169 -7.31 14.16 -2.51
N MET A 170 -6.28 14.48 -3.31
CA MET A 170 -6.35 14.39 -4.77
C MET A 170 -6.59 12.96 -5.26
N ASP A 171 -6.07 11.96 -4.55
CA ASP A 171 -6.20 10.54 -4.87
C ASP A 171 -7.67 10.08 -4.79
N LEU A 172 -8.44 10.63 -3.83
CA LEU A 172 -9.84 10.23 -3.59
C LEU A 172 -10.74 10.41 -4.81
N TRP A 173 -10.45 11.37 -5.71
CA TRP A 173 -11.24 11.54 -6.92
C TRP A 173 -11.26 10.28 -7.78
N ALA A 174 -10.12 9.63 -7.94
CA ALA A 174 -10.03 8.41 -8.74
C ALA A 174 -10.53 7.19 -7.95
N GLU A 175 -10.19 7.09 -6.66
CA GLU A 175 -10.58 5.98 -5.80
C GLU A 175 -12.11 5.90 -5.63
N ILE A 176 -12.76 7.00 -5.31
CA ILE A 176 -14.22 7.07 -5.19
C ILE A 176 -14.87 7.02 -6.57
N GLY A 177 -14.31 7.75 -7.55
CA GLY A 177 -14.89 7.84 -8.91
C GLY A 177 -14.95 6.50 -9.65
N ILE A 178 -14.07 5.53 -9.36
CA ILE A 178 -14.18 4.19 -9.95
C ILE A 178 -15.33 3.40 -9.34
N LEU A 179 -15.65 3.62 -8.06
CA LEU A 179 -16.73 2.95 -7.36
C LEU A 179 -18.11 3.53 -7.75
N ASP A 180 -18.26 4.86 -7.73
CA ASP A 180 -19.53 5.53 -7.90
C ASP A 180 -19.79 6.12 -9.29
N GLY A 181 -18.79 6.05 -10.21
CA GLY A 181 -18.89 6.64 -11.55
C GLY A 181 -18.75 8.17 -11.56
N GLY A 182 -18.25 8.76 -10.49
CA GLY A 182 -18.04 10.20 -10.32
C GLY A 182 -19.30 10.94 -9.87
N GLU A 183 -20.20 10.27 -9.18
CA GLU A 183 -21.44 10.86 -8.64
C GLU A 183 -21.12 11.89 -7.55
N ARG A 184 -20.22 11.57 -6.61
CA ARG A 184 -19.92 12.41 -5.43
C ARG A 184 -18.87 13.47 -5.68
N LEU A 185 -17.74 13.07 -6.28
CA LEU A 185 -16.60 13.97 -6.49
C LEU A 185 -16.49 14.52 -7.92
N GLY A 186 -17.49 14.21 -8.77
CA GLY A 186 -17.59 14.71 -10.13
C GLY A 186 -16.87 13.84 -11.16
N LYS A 187 -17.37 13.86 -12.41
CA LYS A 187 -16.87 13.04 -13.52
C LYS A 187 -15.54 13.50 -14.10
N PHE A 188 -15.16 14.76 -13.86
CA PHE A 188 -13.99 15.40 -14.46
C PHE A 188 -13.05 15.93 -13.39
N ILE A 189 -11.80 15.46 -13.41
CA ILE A 189 -10.78 15.85 -12.45
C ILE A 189 -10.49 17.36 -12.47
N GLY A 190 -10.63 18.02 -13.61
CA GLY A 190 -10.47 19.48 -13.72
C GLY A 190 -11.44 20.23 -12.81
N ARG A 191 -12.72 19.83 -12.80
CA ARG A 191 -13.74 20.42 -11.94
C ARG A 191 -13.48 20.12 -10.45
N TYR A 192 -13.00 18.91 -10.13
CA TYR A 192 -12.63 18.55 -8.77
C TYR A 192 -11.48 19.44 -8.26
N ARG A 193 -10.44 19.64 -9.11
CA ARG A 193 -9.32 20.53 -8.80
C ARG A 193 -9.79 21.97 -8.62
N GLU A 194 -10.61 22.47 -9.53
CA GLU A 194 -11.15 23.82 -9.47
C GLU A 194 -12.03 24.05 -8.23
N ALA A 195 -12.86 23.09 -7.87
CA ALA A 195 -13.76 23.20 -6.72
C ALA A 195 -12.99 23.20 -5.38
N TYR A 196 -12.07 22.25 -5.20
CA TYR A 196 -11.51 21.93 -3.87
C TYR A 196 -10.03 22.31 -3.69
N PHE A 197 -9.32 22.71 -4.75
CA PHE A 197 -7.87 22.93 -4.65
C PHE A 197 -7.46 24.27 -5.26
N LYS A 198 -6.29 24.74 -4.82
CA LYS A 198 -5.56 25.88 -5.42
C LYS A 198 -4.18 25.41 -5.87
N ALA A 199 -3.68 25.97 -6.96
CA ALA A 199 -2.31 25.76 -7.38
C ALA A 199 -1.34 26.29 -6.32
N SER A 200 -0.40 25.45 -5.87
CA SER A 200 0.63 25.84 -4.92
C SER A 200 2.02 25.95 -5.56
N SER A 201 2.23 25.24 -6.67
CA SER A 201 3.43 25.35 -7.50
C SER A 201 3.06 25.24 -8.96
N MET A 202 3.52 26.18 -9.78
CA MET A 202 3.18 26.28 -11.19
C MET A 202 4.42 26.72 -11.99
N ASN A 203 4.57 26.17 -13.20
CA ASN A 203 5.59 26.62 -14.13
C ASN A 203 5.18 27.99 -14.69
N PRO A 204 5.99 29.07 -14.47
CA PRO A 204 5.63 30.41 -14.95
C PRO A 204 5.59 30.52 -16.48
N ALA A 205 6.34 29.68 -17.22
CA ALA A 205 6.47 29.80 -18.66
C ALA A 205 5.29 29.16 -19.43
N ASN A 206 4.72 28.08 -18.93
CA ASN A 206 3.67 27.33 -19.63
C ASN A 206 2.37 27.12 -18.83
N GLY A 207 2.30 27.63 -17.59
CA GLY A 207 1.12 27.53 -16.72
C GLY A 207 0.83 26.12 -16.18
N ILE A 208 1.74 25.15 -16.37
CA ILE A 208 1.54 23.79 -15.84
C ILE A 208 1.64 23.81 -14.32
N VAL A 209 0.58 23.34 -13.65
CA VAL A 209 0.54 23.24 -12.20
C VAL A 209 1.18 21.91 -11.77
N PHE A 210 2.23 22.00 -10.97
CA PHE A 210 2.94 20.84 -10.42
C PHE A 210 2.35 20.35 -9.11
N GLN A 211 1.83 21.26 -8.28
CA GLN A 211 1.30 20.94 -6.98
C GLN A 211 -0.01 21.68 -6.70
N TYR A 212 -0.92 20.94 -6.06
CA TYR A 212 -2.21 21.47 -5.59
C TYR A 212 -2.28 21.37 -4.07
N LYS A 213 -2.82 22.40 -3.41
CA LYS A 213 -3.18 22.36 -1.98
C LYS A 213 -4.68 22.51 -1.83
N PRO A 214 -5.32 21.84 -0.86
CA PRO A 214 -6.73 22.07 -0.57
C PRO A 214 -7.01 23.53 -0.28
N LYS A 215 -8.18 24.02 -0.71
CA LYS A 215 -8.73 25.30 -0.27
C LYS A 215 -9.18 25.18 1.18
N GLU A 216 -9.35 26.31 1.85
CA GLU A 216 -9.92 26.35 3.20
C GLU A 216 -11.32 25.73 3.21
N GLY A 217 -11.58 24.82 4.14
CA GLY A 217 -12.82 24.08 4.26
C GLY A 217 -13.08 22.99 3.19
N ALA A 218 -12.15 22.79 2.24
CA ALA A 218 -12.33 21.81 1.18
C ALA A 218 -12.23 20.38 1.69
N GLU A 219 -11.43 20.12 2.71
CA GLU A 219 -11.27 18.81 3.32
C GLU A 219 -12.60 18.29 3.87
N GLU A 220 -13.26 19.11 4.69
CA GLU A 220 -14.54 18.78 5.32
C GLU A 220 -15.64 18.56 4.27
N LEU A 221 -15.65 19.38 3.22
CA LEU A 221 -16.61 19.22 2.12
C LEU A 221 -16.39 17.90 1.34
N ILE A 222 -15.15 17.53 1.09
CA ILE A 222 -14.83 16.24 0.44
C ILE A 222 -15.28 15.09 1.32
N TYR A 223 -14.97 15.13 2.63
CA TYR A 223 -15.35 14.09 3.59
C TYR A 223 -16.87 13.93 3.69
N GLN A 224 -17.58 15.04 3.79
CA GLN A 224 -19.04 15.03 3.81
C GLN A 224 -19.64 14.41 2.53
N ARG A 225 -19.04 14.70 1.37
CA ARG A 225 -19.52 14.19 0.08
C ARG A 225 -19.41 12.67 -0.08
N ILE A 226 -18.43 12.04 0.56
CA ILE A 226 -18.20 10.60 0.45
C ILE A 226 -18.70 9.80 1.65
N SER A 227 -19.17 10.46 2.72
CA SER A 227 -19.52 9.82 3.99
C SER A 227 -20.66 8.81 3.89
N ASP A 228 -21.55 8.97 2.92
CA ASP A 228 -22.69 8.06 2.72
C ASP A 228 -22.30 6.70 2.11
N ILE A 229 -21.11 6.60 1.49
CA ILE A 229 -20.61 5.33 0.92
C ILE A 229 -19.34 4.84 1.58
N THR A 230 -18.84 5.56 2.58
CA THR A 230 -17.51 5.30 3.15
C THR A 230 -17.62 5.04 4.65
N ILE A 231 -16.99 3.98 5.10
CA ILE A 231 -16.76 3.75 6.53
C ILE A 231 -15.28 3.53 6.80
N SER A 232 -14.84 3.93 7.98
CA SER A 232 -13.46 3.68 8.43
C SER A 232 -13.43 3.10 9.84
N MET A 233 -12.41 2.28 10.09
CA MET A 233 -12.15 1.71 11.42
C MET A 233 -10.65 1.57 11.64
N LYS A 234 -10.19 1.95 12.84
CA LYS A 234 -8.80 1.76 13.27
C LYS A 234 -8.67 0.45 14.04
N ALA A 235 -7.58 -0.27 13.82
CA ALA A 235 -7.30 -1.52 14.54
C ALA A 235 -7.20 -1.31 16.06
N LEU A 236 -6.62 -0.19 16.49
CA LEU A 236 -6.49 0.16 17.91
C LEU A 236 -7.82 0.32 18.65
N ASP A 237 -8.92 0.60 17.95
CA ASP A 237 -10.23 0.75 18.57
C ASP A 237 -10.91 -0.59 18.92
N TYR A 238 -10.50 -1.67 18.24
CA TYR A 238 -11.20 -2.96 18.28
C TYR A 238 -10.32 -4.15 18.63
N LEU A 239 -8.99 -4.00 18.51
CA LEU A 239 -8.05 -5.08 18.72
C LEU A 239 -7.06 -4.72 19.83
N HIS A 240 -6.73 -5.71 20.66
CA HIS A 240 -5.61 -5.59 21.58
C HIS A 240 -4.31 -5.70 20.77
N MET A 241 -3.65 -4.57 20.56
CA MET A 241 -2.35 -4.49 19.93
C MET A 241 -1.31 -4.05 20.96
N PRO A 242 -0.08 -4.57 20.89
CA PRO A 242 0.99 -4.07 21.73
C PRO A 242 1.36 -2.63 21.38
N ASP A 243 2.02 -1.95 22.30
CA ASP A 243 2.58 -0.63 22.02
C ASP A 243 3.55 -0.66 20.84
N CYS A 244 3.66 0.46 20.14
CA CYS A 244 4.60 0.66 19.05
C CYS A 244 5.47 1.88 19.34
N ASN A 245 6.79 1.68 19.40
CA ASN A 245 7.76 2.71 19.71
C ASN A 245 8.60 3.05 18.46
N PRO A 246 8.19 4.06 17.66
CA PRO A 246 9.05 4.57 16.59
C PRO A 246 10.20 5.38 17.20
N THR A 247 11.42 5.13 16.71
CA THR A 247 12.63 5.84 17.14
C THR A 247 13.40 6.32 15.92
N ARG A 248 14.21 7.36 16.09
CA ARG A 248 15.15 7.86 15.10
C ARG A 248 16.56 7.57 15.58
N TYR A 249 17.38 7.00 14.72
CA TYR A 249 18.82 6.81 14.92
C TYR A 249 19.54 7.67 13.89
N GLU A 250 20.10 8.78 14.33
CA GLU A 250 20.74 9.76 13.47
C GLU A 250 22.20 9.40 13.23
N VAL A 251 22.63 9.46 11.96
CA VAL A 251 24.02 9.35 11.54
C VAL A 251 24.45 10.63 10.83
N GLU A 252 25.71 10.99 10.94
CA GLU A 252 26.25 12.23 10.38
C GLU A 252 27.33 11.93 9.32
N MET A 253 27.30 12.67 8.23
CA MET A 253 28.36 12.69 7.24
C MET A 253 29.55 13.49 7.76
N ASN A 254 30.77 13.08 7.45
CA ASN A 254 31.95 13.90 7.66
C ASN A 254 31.97 15.10 6.69
N THR A 255 32.91 16.02 6.88
CA THR A 255 32.99 17.27 6.09
C THR A 255 33.18 17.03 4.59
N GLU A 256 33.92 16.00 4.21
CA GLU A 256 34.20 15.69 2.78
C GLU A 256 33.00 15.02 2.12
N GLU A 257 32.38 14.08 2.82
CA GLU A 257 31.14 13.41 2.38
C GLU A 257 29.99 14.41 2.23
N ARG A 258 29.88 15.33 3.19
CA ARG A 258 28.88 16.42 3.14
C ARG A 258 29.12 17.32 1.91
N LYS A 259 30.35 17.76 1.65
CA LYS A 259 30.68 18.54 0.46
C LYS A 259 30.29 17.81 -0.81
N LEU A 260 30.58 16.50 -0.89
CA LEU A 260 30.22 15.69 -2.04
C LEU A 260 28.70 15.59 -2.23
N TYR A 261 27.95 15.40 -1.12
CA TYR A 261 26.49 15.39 -1.14
C TYR A 261 25.92 16.73 -1.65
N ASP A 262 26.43 17.85 -1.13
CA ASP A 262 25.97 19.20 -1.48
C ASP A 262 26.34 19.55 -2.95
N MET A 263 27.53 19.19 -3.42
CA MET A 263 27.92 19.35 -4.83
C MET A 263 26.97 18.60 -5.76
N LEU A 264 26.74 17.30 -5.49
CA LEU A 264 25.83 16.49 -6.30
C LEU A 264 24.37 16.99 -6.23
N LYS A 265 23.95 17.51 -5.07
CA LYS A 265 22.65 18.18 -4.92
C LYS A 265 22.58 19.43 -5.80
N GLN A 266 23.64 20.25 -5.85
CA GLN A 266 23.71 21.44 -6.68
C GLN A 266 23.77 21.08 -8.17
N ASP A 267 24.63 20.14 -8.57
CA ASP A 267 24.80 19.71 -9.97
C ASP A 267 23.49 19.12 -10.52
N LEU A 268 22.75 18.38 -9.71
CA LEU A 268 21.44 17.84 -10.07
C LEU A 268 20.33 18.92 -10.08
N LEU A 269 20.53 20.07 -9.42
CA LEU A 269 19.61 21.21 -9.43
C LEU A 269 19.87 22.21 -10.57
N ILE A 270 21.09 22.26 -11.13
CA ILE A 270 21.46 23.17 -12.22
C ILE A 270 20.60 22.97 -13.47
N PRO A 271 20.37 21.76 -14.00
CA PRO A 271 19.47 21.54 -15.13
C PRO A 271 18.02 21.98 -14.87
N LEU A 272 17.61 22.08 -13.61
CA LEU A 272 16.25 22.49 -13.21
C LEU A 272 16.06 24.01 -13.25
N LYS A 273 17.13 24.80 -13.29
CA LYS A 273 17.07 26.29 -13.36
C LYS A 273 16.86 26.81 -14.78
N ASP A 274 17.22 26.04 -15.79
CA ASP A 274 17.16 26.44 -17.21
C ASP A 274 15.85 26.10 -17.94
N GLY A 275 14.76 25.83 -17.21
CA GLY A 275 13.41 25.99 -17.76
C GLY A 275 12.54 24.77 -17.99
N ASP A 276 13.04 23.53 -17.93
CA ASP A 276 12.21 22.33 -18.10
C ASP A 276 12.30 21.39 -16.87
N ILE A 277 11.56 21.75 -15.80
CA ILE A 277 11.32 20.82 -14.70
C ILE A 277 10.27 19.81 -15.16
N ASP A 278 10.71 18.74 -15.81
CA ASP A 278 9.87 17.56 -15.98
C ASP A 278 9.80 16.80 -14.64
N ALA A 279 8.59 16.36 -14.27
CA ALA A 279 8.36 15.57 -13.05
C ALA A 279 9.25 14.30 -12.99
N ALA A 280 9.65 13.78 -14.14
CA ALA A 280 10.60 12.66 -14.25
C ALA A 280 12.01 13.03 -13.76
N ASN A 281 12.48 14.24 -14.06
CA ASN A 281 13.79 14.73 -13.63
C ASN A 281 13.82 15.00 -12.12
N ALA A 282 12.75 15.56 -11.56
CA ALA A 282 12.63 15.77 -10.12
C ALA A 282 12.59 14.45 -9.33
N ALA A 283 11.87 13.44 -9.83
CA ALA A 283 11.81 12.12 -9.21
C ALA A 283 13.18 11.40 -9.28
N SER A 284 13.91 11.55 -10.39
CA SER A 284 15.26 11.00 -10.56
C SER A 284 16.24 11.65 -9.58
N LEU A 285 16.20 12.99 -9.44
CA LEU A 285 17.00 13.73 -8.48
C LEU A 285 16.77 13.25 -7.05
N THR A 286 15.51 13.24 -6.62
CA THR A 286 15.16 12.80 -5.27
C THR A 286 15.60 11.36 -5.01
N GLY A 287 15.48 10.48 -6.01
CA GLY A 287 15.96 9.10 -5.93
C GLY A 287 17.48 9.03 -5.74
N LYS A 288 18.26 9.86 -6.44
CA LYS A 288 19.72 9.92 -6.28
C LYS A 288 20.14 10.45 -4.92
N LEU A 289 19.50 11.50 -4.43
CA LEU A 289 19.76 12.05 -3.09
C LEU A 289 19.48 11.02 -1.99
N LEU A 290 18.40 10.25 -2.14
CA LEU A 290 18.07 9.18 -1.19
C LEU A 290 19.07 8.01 -1.24
N GLN A 291 19.61 7.68 -2.43
CA GLN A 291 20.71 6.72 -2.58
C GLN A 291 21.96 7.20 -1.82
N MET A 292 22.31 8.48 -1.96
CA MET A 292 23.47 9.08 -1.30
C MET A 292 23.31 9.11 0.23
N SER A 293 22.13 9.43 0.75
CA SER A 293 21.83 9.35 2.18
C SER A 293 22.03 7.93 2.74
N ASN A 294 21.78 6.90 1.90
CA ASN A 294 22.05 5.50 2.27
C ASN A 294 23.54 5.11 2.13
N GLY A 295 24.40 6.02 1.66
CA GLY A 295 25.84 5.85 1.56
C GLY A 295 26.35 5.26 0.25
N ALA A 296 25.54 5.15 -0.79
CA ALA A 296 26.00 4.78 -2.14
C ALA A 296 25.04 5.32 -3.19
N VAL A 297 25.57 5.63 -4.38
CA VAL A 297 24.78 6.13 -5.53
C VAL A 297 25.12 5.34 -6.79
N ASN A 298 24.13 5.02 -7.62
CA ASN A 298 24.36 4.39 -8.91
C ASN A 298 24.87 5.42 -9.92
N ASP A 299 25.98 5.07 -10.60
CA ASP A 299 26.49 5.81 -11.75
C ASP A 299 25.59 5.62 -13.00
N GLU A 300 25.97 6.23 -14.12
CA GLU A 300 25.23 6.15 -15.40
C GLU A 300 25.11 4.72 -15.94
N ASN A 301 26.04 3.84 -15.57
CA ASN A 301 26.07 2.42 -15.97
C ASN A 301 25.32 1.52 -14.97
N GLY A 302 24.71 2.12 -13.94
CA GLY A 302 23.98 1.37 -12.88
C GLY A 302 24.90 0.71 -11.84
N LYS A 303 26.22 1.02 -11.83
CA LYS A 303 27.16 0.52 -10.84
C LYS A 303 27.11 1.40 -9.59
N ALA A 304 26.95 0.79 -8.43
CA ALA A 304 26.94 1.50 -7.17
C ALA A 304 28.33 2.01 -6.79
N ARG A 305 28.43 3.31 -6.53
CA ARG A 305 29.60 3.97 -5.94
C ARG A 305 29.33 4.20 -4.46
N VAL A 306 30.17 3.62 -3.60
CA VAL A 306 30.08 3.80 -2.14
C VAL A 306 30.64 5.18 -1.78
N LEU A 307 29.92 5.90 -0.94
CA LEU A 307 30.27 7.22 -0.43
C LEU A 307 30.67 7.12 1.06
N HIS A 308 29.86 6.41 1.85
CA HIS A 308 30.10 6.17 3.27
C HIS A 308 29.34 4.92 3.75
N ASP A 309 29.71 4.42 4.94
CA ASP A 309 29.12 3.23 5.53
C ASP A 309 28.37 3.51 6.86
N HIS A 310 28.11 4.80 7.21
CA HIS A 310 27.52 5.21 8.51
C HIS A 310 26.20 4.53 8.83
N LYS A 311 25.30 4.33 7.83
CA LYS A 311 24.07 3.56 8.07
C LYS A 311 24.32 2.06 8.28
N LEU A 312 25.42 1.51 7.75
CA LEU A 312 25.80 0.10 8.01
C LEU A 312 26.34 -0.06 9.43
N GLU A 313 27.16 0.90 9.89
CA GLU A 313 27.64 0.94 11.26
C GLU A 313 26.48 1.10 12.26
N ALA A 314 25.55 2.02 11.99
CA ALA A 314 24.33 2.18 12.78
C ALA A 314 23.43 0.92 12.78
N LEU A 315 23.36 0.22 11.65
CA LEU A 315 22.63 -1.05 11.57
C LEU A 315 23.28 -2.12 12.45
N GLU A 316 24.60 -2.20 12.48
CA GLU A 316 25.38 -3.11 13.34
C GLU A 316 25.08 -2.82 14.80
N ASP A 317 25.18 -1.55 15.23
CA ASP A 317 24.87 -1.10 16.60
C ASP A 317 23.45 -1.49 17.02
N LEU A 318 22.47 -1.30 16.15
CA LEU A 318 21.07 -1.65 16.43
C LEU A 318 20.84 -3.16 16.50
N ILE A 319 21.54 -3.96 15.69
CA ILE A 319 21.48 -5.42 15.73
C ILE A 319 22.14 -5.93 17.02
N GLU A 320 23.28 -5.35 17.43
CA GLU A 320 23.93 -5.69 18.70
C GLU A 320 23.03 -5.34 19.89
N ALA A 321 22.41 -4.15 19.87
CA ALA A 321 21.46 -3.71 20.89
C ALA A 321 20.21 -4.60 20.98
N ALA A 322 19.83 -5.28 19.90
CA ALA A 322 18.74 -6.25 19.90
C ALA A 322 19.04 -7.51 20.70
N ASN A 323 20.30 -7.72 21.11
CA ASN A 323 20.74 -8.76 22.05
C ASN A 323 20.24 -10.17 21.68
N GLY A 324 20.41 -10.56 20.41
CA GLY A 324 20.04 -11.88 19.90
C GLY A 324 18.57 -12.03 19.51
N GLN A 325 17.76 -11.00 19.64
CA GLN A 325 16.39 -10.99 19.11
C GLN A 325 16.39 -10.85 17.58
N SER A 326 15.43 -11.48 16.92
CA SER A 326 15.31 -11.39 15.47
C SER A 326 14.94 -9.97 15.01
N VAL A 327 15.68 -9.47 14.01
CA VAL A 327 15.52 -8.12 13.47
C VAL A 327 15.07 -8.16 12.02
N LEU A 328 14.02 -7.42 11.68
CA LEU A 328 13.57 -7.23 10.31
C LEU A 328 14.14 -5.90 9.78
N VAL A 329 14.88 -5.94 8.67
CA VAL A 329 15.50 -4.76 8.07
C VAL A 329 14.83 -4.43 6.75
N ALA A 330 14.22 -3.24 6.66
CA ALA A 330 13.63 -2.70 5.45
C ALA A 330 14.68 -1.91 4.65
N TYR A 331 14.90 -2.29 3.40
CA TYR A 331 15.81 -1.62 2.47
C TYR A 331 15.04 -1.09 1.24
N TRP A 332 15.57 -0.05 0.57
CA TRP A 332 14.90 0.52 -0.58
C TRP A 332 15.60 0.23 -1.92
N PHE A 333 16.92 0.35 -2.00
CA PHE A 333 17.68 0.13 -3.23
C PHE A 333 18.34 -1.25 -3.27
N LYS A 334 18.56 -1.78 -4.49
CA LYS A 334 19.26 -3.06 -4.66
C LYS A 334 20.69 -3.04 -4.10
N HIS A 335 21.39 -1.90 -4.22
CA HIS A 335 22.72 -1.76 -3.64
C HIS A 335 22.69 -1.73 -2.13
N ASP A 336 21.67 -1.16 -1.47
CA ASP A 336 21.51 -1.23 0.00
C ASP A 336 21.50 -2.68 0.46
N ARG A 337 20.63 -3.49 -0.16
CA ARG A 337 20.56 -4.93 0.11
C ARG A 337 21.92 -5.62 0.01
N GLN A 338 22.66 -5.37 -1.08
CA GLN A 338 23.94 -6.02 -1.29
C GLN A 338 24.99 -5.57 -0.27
N ARG A 339 25.00 -4.28 0.07
CA ARG A 339 25.90 -3.71 1.09
C ARG A 339 25.59 -4.27 2.47
N ILE A 340 24.33 -4.35 2.87
CA ILE A 340 23.90 -4.95 4.14
C ILE A 340 24.35 -6.41 4.22
N ILE A 341 24.09 -7.22 3.18
CA ILE A 341 24.52 -8.62 3.17
C ILE A 341 26.03 -8.74 3.29
N ASN A 342 26.79 -7.97 2.51
CA ASN A 342 28.25 -8.01 2.55
C ASN A 342 28.80 -7.61 3.92
N HIS A 343 28.24 -6.56 4.53
CA HIS A 343 28.66 -6.06 5.84
C HIS A 343 28.40 -7.11 6.95
N LEU A 344 27.17 -7.61 7.04
CA LEU A 344 26.79 -8.58 8.05
C LEU A 344 27.51 -9.94 7.88
N THR A 345 27.78 -10.35 6.63
CA THR A 345 28.56 -11.57 6.36
C THR A 345 29.98 -11.45 6.87
N LYS A 346 30.65 -10.28 6.71
CA LYS A 346 31.99 -10.03 7.28
C LYS A 346 31.99 -10.17 8.79
N LEU A 347 30.91 -9.75 9.46
CA LEU A 347 30.71 -9.85 10.89
C LEU A 347 30.23 -11.24 11.33
N LYS A 348 30.05 -12.19 10.40
CA LYS A 348 29.50 -13.54 10.64
C LYS A 348 28.10 -13.54 11.23
N ILE A 349 27.30 -12.50 10.95
CA ILE A 349 25.89 -12.41 11.32
C ILE A 349 25.05 -13.01 10.20
N PRO A 350 24.26 -14.09 10.46
CA PRO A 350 23.41 -14.69 9.45
C PRO A 350 22.30 -13.73 9.00
N VAL A 351 22.17 -13.53 7.69
CA VAL A 351 21.18 -12.64 7.08
C VAL A 351 20.48 -13.32 5.93
N ARG A 352 19.15 -13.18 5.82
CA ARG A 352 18.34 -13.78 4.75
C ARG A 352 17.21 -12.86 4.31
N ASP A 353 16.92 -12.83 3.00
CA ASP A 353 15.70 -12.18 2.48
C ASP A 353 14.45 -13.02 2.76
N ILE A 354 13.33 -12.37 3.08
CA ILE A 354 12.02 -13.03 3.15
C ILE A 354 11.36 -12.99 1.76
N LYS A 355 11.44 -14.10 1.02
CA LYS A 355 10.89 -14.22 -0.33
C LYS A 355 9.92 -15.37 -0.52
N THR A 356 10.17 -16.49 0.11
CA THR A 356 9.42 -17.73 -0.04
C THR A 356 8.56 -18.04 1.19
N SER A 357 7.65 -19.00 1.05
CA SER A 357 6.86 -19.49 2.19
C SER A 357 7.73 -20.21 3.23
N GLU A 358 8.88 -20.77 2.81
CA GLU A 358 9.85 -21.39 3.71
C GLU A 358 10.58 -20.32 4.54
N ASP A 359 11.01 -19.22 3.93
CA ASP A 359 11.61 -18.09 4.66
C ASP A 359 10.66 -17.54 5.73
N ILE A 360 9.35 -17.47 5.42
CA ILE A 360 8.32 -17.03 6.38
C ILE A 360 8.20 -18.01 7.55
N LYS A 361 8.23 -19.31 7.29
CA LYS A 361 8.19 -20.35 8.34
C LYS A 361 9.42 -20.27 9.23
N ASP A 362 10.61 -20.19 8.62
CA ASP A 362 11.88 -20.09 9.34
C ASP A 362 11.95 -18.81 10.18
N TRP A 363 11.51 -17.67 9.63
CA TRP A 363 11.42 -16.42 10.37
C TRP A 363 10.49 -16.54 11.58
N ASN A 364 9.27 -17.05 11.37
CA ASN A 364 8.29 -17.20 12.45
C ASN A 364 8.72 -18.24 13.52
N ALA A 365 9.61 -19.16 13.16
CA ALA A 365 10.23 -20.09 14.09
C ALA A 365 11.45 -19.49 14.84
N GLY A 366 11.85 -18.25 14.54
CA GLY A 366 13.02 -17.61 15.14
C GLY A 366 14.38 -18.09 14.59
N ASN A 367 14.38 -18.78 13.43
CA ASN A 367 15.60 -19.34 12.84
C ASN A 367 16.38 -18.34 11.99
N ILE A 368 15.87 -17.12 11.79
CA ILE A 368 16.52 -16.06 11.01
C ILE A 368 16.84 -14.89 11.94
N PRO A 369 18.10 -14.68 12.34
CA PRO A 369 18.48 -13.57 13.22
C PRO A 369 18.25 -12.20 12.58
N VAL A 370 18.62 -12.03 11.29
CA VAL A 370 18.42 -10.81 10.54
C VAL A 370 17.72 -11.12 9.22
N ALA A 371 16.51 -10.62 9.07
CA ALA A 371 15.73 -10.78 7.86
C ALA A 371 15.69 -9.47 7.06
N LEU A 372 15.82 -9.55 5.73
CA LEU A 372 15.69 -8.42 4.83
C LEU A 372 14.35 -8.41 4.14
N ILE A 373 13.75 -7.23 4.01
CA ILE A 373 12.50 -7.04 3.29
C ILE A 373 12.54 -5.78 2.43
N HIS A 374 12.04 -5.89 1.19
CA HIS A 374 11.79 -4.71 0.36
C HIS A 374 10.32 -4.28 0.55
N PRO A 375 10.02 -3.01 0.89
CA PRO A 375 8.65 -2.55 1.17
C PRO A 375 7.62 -2.89 0.09
N ALA A 376 7.98 -2.78 -1.19
CA ALA A 376 7.08 -3.16 -2.28
C ALA A 376 6.74 -4.66 -2.31
N SER A 377 7.58 -5.54 -1.75
CA SER A 377 7.28 -6.96 -1.60
C SER A 377 6.57 -7.28 -0.29
N ALA A 378 6.69 -6.39 0.71
CA ALA A 378 6.00 -6.50 1.99
C ALA A 378 4.49 -6.26 1.86
N GLY A 379 4.04 -5.52 0.85
CA GLY A 379 2.65 -5.11 0.67
C GLY A 379 1.63 -6.24 0.53
N HIS A 380 2.03 -7.51 0.49
CA HIS A 380 1.15 -8.58 0.05
C HIS A 380 1.11 -9.75 1.03
N GLY A 381 0.23 -9.64 2.05
CA GLY A 381 -0.27 -10.79 2.82
C GLY A 381 0.72 -11.59 3.67
N LEU A 382 1.94 -11.07 3.93
CA LEU A 382 2.92 -11.76 4.74
C LEU A 382 2.52 -11.76 6.22
N ASN A 383 2.40 -12.94 6.83
CA ASN A 383 2.18 -13.12 8.27
C ASN A 383 3.52 -13.45 8.93
N ILE A 384 4.24 -12.41 9.35
CA ILE A 384 5.60 -12.52 9.92
C ILE A 384 5.72 -11.92 11.32
N GLN A 385 4.61 -11.56 11.95
CA GLN A 385 4.59 -10.94 13.28
C GLN A 385 5.06 -11.86 14.42
N GLN A 386 5.10 -13.16 14.19
CA GLN A 386 5.54 -14.11 15.24
C GLN A 386 7.06 -14.23 15.33
N GLY A 387 7.79 -13.91 14.25
CA GLY A 387 9.23 -14.11 14.19
C GLY A 387 10.06 -13.00 14.83
N GLY A 388 9.47 -11.84 15.14
CA GLY A 388 10.18 -10.73 15.75
C GLY A 388 9.29 -9.52 16.00
N HIS A 389 9.85 -8.52 16.70
CA HIS A 389 9.15 -7.28 17.06
C HIS A 389 10.03 -6.04 16.87
N ILE A 390 11.21 -6.19 16.24
CA ILE A 390 12.13 -5.10 15.92
C ILE A 390 12.19 -4.93 14.41
N LEU A 391 11.82 -3.74 13.93
CA LEU A 391 11.94 -3.32 12.53
C LEU A 391 12.96 -2.19 12.42
N ILE A 392 13.90 -2.30 11.49
CA ILE A 392 14.87 -1.25 11.19
C ILE A 392 14.68 -0.78 9.75
N TRP A 393 14.35 0.49 9.57
CA TRP A 393 14.36 1.16 8.27
C TRP A 393 15.79 1.62 7.95
N PHE A 394 16.50 0.85 7.14
CA PHE A 394 17.81 1.21 6.60
C PHE A 394 17.67 2.24 5.46
N GLY A 395 16.71 2.02 4.56
CA GLY A 395 16.39 2.93 3.47
C GLY A 395 14.92 3.30 3.49
N LEU A 396 14.62 4.59 3.51
CA LEU A 396 13.27 5.14 3.58
C LEU A 396 12.54 5.11 2.24
N THR A 397 11.23 5.26 2.25
CA THR A 397 10.37 5.39 1.08
C THR A 397 9.46 6.62 1.17
N TRP A 398 9.21 7.29 0.05
CA TRP A 398 8.23 8.39 -0.04
C TRP A 398 6.77 7.92 0.00
N SER A 399 6.53 6.62 -0.10
CA SER A 399 5.18 6.04 -0.10
C SER A 399 4.70 5.74 1.31
N LEU A 400 3.77 6.54 1.82
CA LEU A 400 3.11 6.28 3.09
C LEU A 400 2.46 4.88 3.11
N GLU A 401 1.82 4.49 2.01
CA GLU A 401 1.22 3.17 1.85
C GLU A 401 2.23 2.04 2.12
N LEU A 402 3.39 2.05 1.44
CA LEU A 402 4.42 1.03 1.63
C LEU A 402 5.06 1.09 3.02
N TYR A 403 5.20 2.29 3.57
CA TYR A 403 5.69 2.50 4.92
C TYR A 403 4.76 1.86 5.95
N GLN A 404 3.49 2.19 5.93
CA GLN A 404 2.49 1.62 6.84
C GLN A 404 2.31 0.11 6.64
N GLN A 405 2.29 -0.36 5.39
CA GLN A 405 2.21 -1.79 5.08
C GLN A 405 3.39 -2.58 5.62
N THR A 406 4.60 -2.03 5.57
CA THR A 406 5.79 -2.68 6.11
C THR A 406 5.77 -2.71 7.63
N ASN A 407 5.42 -1.60 8.29
CA ASN A 407 5.30 -1.54 9.75
C ASN A 407 4.24 -2.52 10.26
N ALA A 408 3.11 -2.64 9.56
CA ALA A 408 2.04 -3.57 9.89
C ALA A 408 2.40 -5.06 9.64
N ARG A 409 3.60 -5.39 9.20
CA ARG A 409 4.08 -6.78 9.16
C ARG A 409 4.45 -7.30 10.54
N LEU A 410 4.93 -6.44 11.41
CA LEU A 410 5.25 -6.77 12.81
C LEU A 410 4.19 -6.21 13.77
N TRP A 411 3.77 -4.96 13.56
CA TRP A 411 2.79 -4.31 14.42
C TRP A 411 1.35 -4.58 13.92
N ARG A 412 0.80 -5.69 14.37
CA ARG A 412 -0.53 -6.16 13.99
C ARG A 412 -1.10 -7.15 15.00
N GLN A 413 -2.39 -7.50 14.84
CA GLN A 413 -3.05 -8.53 15.65
C GLN A 413 -2.24 -9.84 15.68
N GLY A 414 -2.07 -10.39 16.87
CA GLY A 414 -1.29 -11.60 17.11
C GLY A 414 0.17 -11.35 17.47
N GLN A 415 0.63 -10.10 17.46
CA GLN A 415 1.89 -9.71 18.10
C GLN A 415 1.66 -9.55 19.61
N THR A 416 2.55 -10.11 20.40
CA THR A 416 2.45 -10.10 21.87
C THR A 416 3.51 -9.23 22.55
N GLN A 417 4.49 -8.75 21.79
CA GLN A 417 5.60 -7.94 22.31
C GLN A 417 5.49 -6.50 21.80
N VAL A 418 6.00 -5.56 22.58
CA VAL A 418 6.14 -4.16 22.16
C VAL A 418 6.96 -4.09 20.88
N VAL A 419 6.41 -3.49 19.84
CA VAL A 419 7.10 -3.36 18.55
C VAL A 419 7.97 -2.10 18.56
N THR A 420 9.25 -2.24 18.24
CA THR A 420 10.16 -1.11 18.07
C THR A 420 10.49 -0.93 16.60
N ILE A 421 10.32 0.30 16.10
CA ILE A 421 10.60 0.67 14.72
C ILE A 421 11.72 1.73 14.71
N HIS A 422 12.92 1.31 14.37
CA HIS A 422 14.06 2.20 14.23
C HIS A 422 14.15 2.77 12.81
N HIS A 423 14.38 4.07 12.70
CA HIS A 423 14.65 4.73 11.42
C HIS A 423 16.08 5.25 11.44
N ILE A 424 16.95 4.73 10.58
CA ILE A 424 18.32 5.24 10.43
C ILE A 424 18.26 6.45 9.47
N ILE A 425 18.51 7.63 10.01
CA ILE A 425 18.40 8.91 9.35
C ILE A 425 19.77 9.54 9.17
N THR A 426 20.17 9.87 7.95
CA THR A 426 21.35 10.68 7.71
C THR A 426 20.96 12.16 7.86
N LYS A 427 21.53 12.81 8.87
CA LYS A 427 21.21 14.18 9.26
C LYS A 427 21.49 15.19 8.15
N ASP A 428 20.68 16.24 8.07
CA ASP A 428 20.74 17.29 7.06
C ASP A 428 20.67 16.78 5.61
N THR A 429 19.95 15.68 5.37
CA THR A 429 19.75 15.10 4.05
C THR A 429 18.27 14.93 3.71
N VAL A 430 18.00 14.44 2.51
CA VAL A 430 16.65 14.11 2.05
C VAL A 430 15.92 13.08 2.93
N ASP A 431 16.62 12.34 3.80
CA ASP A 431 15.98 11.43 4.75
C ASP A 431 15.03 12.17 5.70
N GLU A 432 15.41 13.35 6.17
CA GLU A 432 14.57 14.20 7.02
C GLU A 432 13.34 14.70 6.27
N ASP A 433 13.51 15.09 5.00
CA ASP A 433 12.40 15.49 4.14
C ASP A 433 11.41 14.34 3.92
N VAL A 434 11.92 13.09 3.76
CA VAL A 434 11.08 11.89 3.62
C VAL A 434 10.27 11.65 4.90
N MET A 435 10.91 11.71 6.07
CA MET A 435 10.22 11.52 7.34
C MET A 435 9.15 12.58 7.57
N ALA A 436 9.46 13.86 7.34
CA ALA A 436 8.49 14.95 7.45
C ALA A 436 7.30 14.77 6.48
N ALA A 437 7.57 14.34 5.25
CA ALA A 437 6.53 14.06 4.26
C ALA A 437 5.64 12.87 4.64
N LEU A 438 6.21 11.81 5.23
CA LEU A 438 5.45 10.66 5.72
C LEU A 438 4.53 11.07 6.88
N GLU A 439 5.04 11.83 7.86
CA GLU A 439 4.27 12.34 8.99
C GLU A 439 3.12 13.25 8.53
N GLN A 440 3.37 14.17 7.60
CA GLN A 440 2.33 15.04 7.05
C GLN A 440 1.23 14.28 6.31
N LYS A 441 1.61 13.26 5.51
CA LYS A 441 0.65 12.41 4.78
C LYS A 441 -0.17 11.57 5.74
N ASP A 442 0.44 11.05 6.80
CA ASP A 442 -0.24 10.26 7.83
C ASP A 442 -1.28 11.11 8.57
N MET A 443 -0.95 12.33 8.96
CA MET A 443 -1.90 13.28 9.56
C MET A 443 -3.10 13.56 8.65
N THR A 444 -2.88 13.71 7.35
CA THR A 444 -3.96 13.95 6.38
C THR A 444 -4.87 12.72 6.25
N GLN A 445 -4.27 11.53 6.20
CA GLN A 445 -5.02 10.27 6.18
C GLN A 445 -5.81 10.06 7.47
N GLU A 446 -5.25 10.37 8.62
CA GLU A 446 -5.92 10.27 9.92
C GLU A 446 -7.14 11.18 10.03
N LYS A 447 -7.07 12.41 9.51
CA LYS A 447 -8.23 13.32 9.43
C LYS A 447 -9.35 12.72 8.58
N LEU A 448 -9.03 12.15 7.41
CA LEU A 448 -10.02 11.46 6.57
C LEU A 448 -10.66 10.27 7.31
N ILE A 449 -9.84 9.39 7.88
CA ILE A 449 -10.32 8.22 8.63
C ILE A 449 -11.24 8.65 9.78
N SER A 450 -10.87 9.69 10.52
CA SER A 450 -11.67 10.20 11.62
C SER A 450 -13.01 10.80 11.16
N ALA A 451 -13.02 11.51 10.03
CA ALA A 451 -14.22 12.15 9.49
C ALA A 451 -15.27 11.13 8.98
N VAL A 452 -14.82 9.98 8.43
CA VAL A 452 -15.71 8.92 7.92
C VAL A 452 -15.81 7.73 8.87
N ARG A 453 -15.35 7.89 10.11
CA ARG A 453 -15.34 6.83 11.12
C ARG A 453 -16.76 6.35 11.41
N ALA A 454 -16.98 5.04 11.35
CA ALA A 454 -18.22 4.44 11.76
C ALA A 454 -18.43 4.64 13.26
N ARG A 455 -19.57 5.21 13.64
CA ARG A 455 -20.05 5.19 15.02
C ARG A 455 -20.87 3.92 15.19
N LEU A 456 -20.28 2.93 15.83
CA LEU A 456 -21.07 1.83 16.37
C LEU A 456 -21.92 2.44 17.50
N GLU A 457 -23.24 2.53 17.30
CA GLU A 457 -24.14 2.96 18.37
C GLU A 457 -23.93 2.01 19.55
N GLU A 458 -23.56 2.55 20.69
CA GLU A 458 -23.66 1.84 21.98
C GLU A 458 -25.11 1.50 22.17
N LYS A 459 -25.46 0.22 21.96
CA LYS A 459 -26.76 -0.36 22.32
C LYS A 459 -26.67 -0.96 23.68
#